data_8b629d7ae031ec5f221558cd4d86356b
#
_entry.id   8b629d7ae031ec5f221558cd4d86356b
#
_cell.length_a   1.000
_cell.length_b   1.000
_cell.length_c   1.000
_cell.angle_alpha   90.00
_cell.angle_beta   90.00
_cell.angle_gamma   90.00
#
_symmetry.space_group_name_H-M   'P 1'
#
loop_
_entity.id
_entity.type
_entity.pdbx_description
1 polymer ?
#
loop_
_entity_poly.entity_id
_entity_poly.type
_entity_poly.pdbx_seq_one_letter_code
_entity_poly.pdbx_strand_id
1 'polypeptide(L)'
;ESTWREGIFEALQEYDADLIICDESQRIKTHDAEQSKALHKLGDQARYKLILSGTPVQNNAIDIYSQYRFLDSTIFGENFYKFRNRYAVMGGFNRKQIVGYKDLDGLIKKDHSIAFRITKNEAIDLPEQTFETRKVHFSKKEQELYNRIKRDSYAELDSGGQITATTVLTKLLRLQQLTGGFLVKDDASKPEQVSRAKLDALSDIIEDYV
;
A
#
# COMPACT_ATOMS: atom_id res chain seq x y z
N GLU A 1 -1.33 -0.31 -14.36
CA GLU A 1 -2.41 -0.77 -13.43
C GLU A 1 -3.45 -1.68 -14.12
N SER A 2 -3.66 -1.56 -15.41
CA SER A 2 -4.69 -2.30 -16.16
C SER A 2 -4.14 -3.42 -17.05
N THR A 3 -2.88 -3.77 -16.93
CA THR A 3 -2.19 -4.76 -17.78
C THR A 3 -2.78 -6.16 -17.79
N TRP A 4 -3.57 -6.50 -16.78
CA TRP A 4 -4.23 -7.79 -16.63
C TRP A 4 -5.64 -7.85 -17.26
N ARG A 5 -6.17 -6.70 -17.70
CA ARG A 5 -7.50 -6.64 -18.31
C ARG A 5 -7.45 -7.26 -19.72
N GLU A 6 -8.47 -8.06 -20.01
CA GLU A 6 -8.70 -8.61 -21.33
C GLU A 6 -8.64 -7.52 -22.43
N GLY A 7 -8.07 -7.82 -23.56
CA GLY A 7 -7.81 -6.88 -24.65
C GLY A 7 -6.55 -6.03 -24.46
N ILE A 8 -6.24 -5.58 -23.24
CA ILE A 8 -4.99 -4.84 -22.97
C ILE A 8 -3.82 -5.81 -22.87
N PHE A 9 -4.02 -6.92 -22.19
CA PHE A 9 -2.97 -7.93 -22.01
C PHE A 9 -2.56 -8.53 -23.35
N GLU A 10 -3.54 -8.93 -24.17
CA GLU A 10 -3.33 -9.47 -25.51
C GLU A 10 -2.59 -8.46 -26.41
N ALA A 11 -3.03 -7.20 -26.43
CA ALA A 11 -2.35 -6.15 -27.20
C ALA A 11 -0.90 -5.93 -26.76
N LEU A 12 -0.61 -6.02 -25.45
CA LEU A 12 0.76 -5.92 -24.95
C LEU A 12 1.61 -7.14 -25.30
N GLN A 13 1.01 -8.33 -25.37
CA GLN A 13 1.71 -9.54 -25.83
C GLN A 13 2.02 -9.47 -27.33
N GLU A 14 1.08 -8.98 -28.14
CA GLU A 14 1.27 -8.80 -29.59
C GLU A 14 2.30 -7.71 -29.90
N TYR A 15 2.40 -6.69 -29.06
CA TYR A 15 3.40 -5.63 -29.20
C TYR A 15 4.83 -6.15 -29.08
N ASP A 16 5.03 -7.26 -28.35
CA ASP A 16 6.29 -7.99 -28.19
C ASP A 16 7.51 -7.09 -27.87
N ALA A 17 7.40 -6.35 -26.76
CA ALA A 17 8.39 -5.36 -26.36
C ALA A 17 9.72 -6.00 -25.97
N ASP A 18 10.82 -5.55 -26.56
CA ASP A 18 12.18 -5.97 -26.19
C ASP A 18 12.55 -5.59 -24.75
N LEU A 19 12.10 -4.43 -24.29
CA LEU A 19 12.34 -3.90 -22.93
C LEU A 19 11.02 -3.56 -22.23
N ILE A 20 10.85 -4.09 -21.02
CA ILE A 20 9.75 -3.72 -20.13
C ILE A 20 10.29 -3.06 -18.88
N ILE A 21 9.84 -1.84 -18.61
CA ILE A 21 10.15 -1.09 -17.38
C ILE A 21 8.91 -1.08 -16.49
N CYS A 22 9.02 -1.66 -15.28
CA CYS A 22 7.97 -1.64 -14.29
C CYS A 22 8.28 -0.57 -13.24
N ASP A 23 7.67 0.60 -13.39
CA ASP A 23 7.75 1.67 -12.39
C ASP A 23 6.78 1.37 -11.23
N GLU A 24 7.14 1.79 -10.02
CA GLU A 24 6.44 1.47 -8.76
C GLU A 24 6.21 -0.05 -8.60
N SER A 25 7.29 -0.82 -8.79
CA SER A 25 7.24 -2.29 -8.83
C SER A 25 6.69 -2.95 -7.56
N GLN A 26 6.65 -2.25 -6.42
CA GLN A 26 5.97 -2.75 -5.22
C GLN A 26 4.47 -3.02 -5.43
N ARG A 27 3.87 -2.49 -6.50
CA ARG A 27 2.47 -2.80 -6.87
C ARG A 27 2.27 -4.25 -7.33
N ILE A 28 3.32 -4.92 -7.75
CA ILE A 28 3.31 -6.34 -8.09
C ILE A 28 3.89 -7.25 -7.01
N LYS A 29 3.97 -6.79 -5.75
CA LYS A 29 4.51 -7.57 -4.63
C LYS A 29 3.72 -8.85 -4.31
N THR A 30 2.43 -8.88 -4.61
CA THR A 30 1.55 -10.01 -4.36
C THR A 30 1.62 -10.98 -5.54
N HIS A 31 2.31 -12.10 -5.37
CA HIS A 31 2.70 -13.02 -6.44
C HIS A 31 1.53 -13.69 -7.18
N ASP A 32 0.39 -13.88 -6.52
CA ASP A 32 -0.81 -14.52 -7.04
C ASP A 32 -1.90 -13.53 -7.52
N ALA A 33 -1.66 -12.22 -7.40
CA ALA A 33 -2.55 -11.22 -7.97
C ALA A 33 -2.52 -11.27 -9.51
N GLU A 34 -3.67 -11.04 -10.14
CA GLU A 34 -3.80 -11.10 -11.62
C GLU A 34 -2.84 -10.13 -12.31
N GLN A 35 -2.65 -8.93 -11.76
CA GLN A 35 -1.69 -7.95 -12.25
C GLN A 35 -0.25 -8.50 -12.24
N SER A 36 0.15 -9.17 -11.17
CA SER A 36 1.49 -9.75 -11.04
C SER A 36 1.69 -10.87 -12.03
N LYS A 37 0.71 -11.78 -12.14
CA LYS A 37 0.74 -12.89 -13.12
C LYS A 37 0.83 -12.39 -14.55
N ALA A 38 0.08 -11.36 -14.91
CA ALA A 38 0.12 -10.77 -16.24
C ALA A 38 1.51 -10.19 -16.54
N LEU A 39 2.09 -9.42 -15.60
CA LEU A 39 3.43 -8.86 -15.77
C LEU A 39 4.52 -9.93 -15.77
N HIS A 40 4.40 -11.01 -14.97
CA HIS A 40 5.33 -12.13 -15.07
C HIS A 40 5.34 -12.75 -16.48
N LYS A 41 4.15 -12.98 -17.09
CA LYS A 41 4.05 -13.53 -18.44
C LYS A 41 4.66 -12.60 -19.49
N LEU A 42 4.37 -11.29 -19.42
CA LEU A 42 4.98 -10.29 -20.30
C LEU A 42 6.51 -10.24 -20.10
N GLY A 43 6.97 -10.28 -18.85
CA GLY A 43 8.39 -10.30 -18.52
C GLY A 43 9.12 -11.56 -19.03
N ASP A 44 8.44 -12.71 -19.06
CA ASP A 44 9.02 -13.96 -19.60
C ASP A 44 9.24 -13.88 -21.13
N GLN A 45 8.53 -13.03 -21.85
CA GLN A 45 8.70 -12.77 -23.29
C GLN A 45 9.79 -11.70 -23.56
N ALA A 46 9.89 -10.69 -22.71
CA ALA A 46 10.79 -9.58 -22.93
C ALA A 46 12.27 -9.96 -22.74
N ARG A 47 13.12 -9.43 -23.62
CA ARG A 47 14.58 -9.62 -23.56
C ARG A 47 15.22 -8.88 -22.38
N TYR A 48 14.76 -7.66 -22.13
CA TYR A 48 15.29 -6.79 -21.08
C TYR A 48 14.17 -6.38 -20.12
N LYS A 49 14.50 -6.34 -18.85
CA LYS A 49 13.55 -5.96 -17.79
C LYS A 49 14.20 -5.04 -16.79
N LEU A 50 13.46 -4.04 -16.35
CA LEU A 50 13.87 -3.11 -15.31
C LEU A 50 12.71 -2.89 -14.35
N ILE A 51 13.00 -2.86 -13.07
CA ILE A 51 12.05 -2.44 -12.04
C ILE A 51 12.55 -1.20 -11.33
N LEU A 52 11.65 -0.27 -11.07
CA LEU A 52 11.93 0.95 -10.33
C LEU A 52 11.00 1.01 -9.11
N SER A 53 11.53 1.35 -7.95
CA SER A 53 10.75 1.55 -6.74
C SER A 53 11.52 2.34 -5.70
N GLY A 54 10.86 3.29 -5.05
CA GLY A 54 11.39 3.95 -3.86
C GLY A 54 11.25 3.10 -2.59
N THR A 55 10.35 2.09 -2.59
CA THR A 55 10.03 1.25 -1.43
C THR A 55 9.75 -0.20 -1.87
N PRO A 56 10.75 -0.96 -2.33
CA PRO A 56 10.54 -2.30 -2.87
C PRO A 56 9.98 -3.29 -1.82
N VAL A 57 10.32 -3.08 -0.55
CA VAL A 57 9.83 -3.86 0.60
C VAL A 57 8.99 -2.93 1.49
N GLN A 58 7.67 -3.06 1.44
CA GLN A 58 6.76 -2.20 2.19
C GLN A 58 6.38 -2.79 3.55
N ASN A 59 5.92 -4.03 3.57
CA ASN A 59 5.32 -4.64 4.76
C ASN A 59 6.18 -5.78 5.32
N ASN A 60 6.75 -6.59 4.44
CA ASN A 60 7.55 -7.73 4.87
C ASN A 60 8.58 -8.14 3.80
N ALA A 61 9.65 -8.81 4.21
CA ALA A 61 10.76 -9.18 3.34
C ALA A 61 10.34 -10.10 2.16
N ILE A 62 9.18 -10.75 2.26
CA ILE A 62 8.66 -11.63 1.21
C ILE A 62 8.10 -10.85 0.02
N ASP A 63 7.79 -9.56 0.20
CA ASP A 63 7.25 -8.68 -0.85
C ASP A 63 8.19 -8.53 -2.05
N ILE A 64 9.49 -8.82 -1.88
CA ILE A 64 10.49 -8.74 -2.96
C ILE A 64 10.33 -9.86 -4.00
N TYR A 65 9.79 -11.02 -3.61
CA TYR A 65 9.75 -12.21 -4.47
C TYR A 65 9.10 -11.95 -5.84
N SER A 66 7.90 -11.41 -5.84
CA SER A 66 7.12 -11.23 -7.07
C SER A 66 7.76 -10.20 -8.02
N GLN A 67 8.43 -9.21 -7.47
CA GLN A 67 9.17 -8.21 -8.23
C GLN A 67 10.37 -8.85 -8.94
N TYR A 68 11.10 -9.72 -8.24
CA TYR A 68 12.23 -10.46 -8.80
C TYR A 68 11.78 -11.59 -9.74
N ARG A 69 10.60 -12.19 -9.52
CA ARG A 69 10.03 -13.16 -10.48
C ARG A 69 9.78 -12.50 -11.84
N PHE A 70 9.38 -11.22 -11.85
CA PHE A 70 9.31 -10.44 -13.09
C PHE A 70 10.70 -10.12 -13.63
N LEU A 71 11.62 -9.62 -12.81
CA LEU A 71 12.93 -9.11 -13.22
C LEU A 71 13.86 -10.24 -13.69
N ASP A 72 14.12 -11.21 -12.82
CA ASP A 72 14.95 -12.39 -13.07
C ASP A 72 14.56 -13.51 -12.10
N SER A 73 13.87 -14.51 -12.62
CA SER A 73 13.42 -15.67 -11.84
C SER A 73 14.57 -16.55 -11.32
N THR A 74 15.78 -16.42 -11.84
CA THR A 74 16.93 -17.22 -11.40
C THR A 74 17.44 -16.81 -10.02
N ILE A 75 17.23 -15.57 -9.60
CA ILE A 75 17.71 -15.03 -8.33
C ILE A 75 17.05 -15.71 -7.13
N PHE A 76 15.72 -15.76 -7.12
CA PHE A 76 14.94 -16.35 -6.02
C PHE A 76 14.19 -17.64 -6.41
N GLY A 77 14.26 -18.04 -7.67
CA GLY A 77 13.55 -19.20 -8.21
C GLY A 77 12.10 -18.91 -8.58
N GLU A 78 11.48 -19.85 -9.26
CA GLU A 78 10.11 -19.70 -9.78
C GLU A 78 9.02 -20.09 -8.78
N ASN A 79 9.38 -20.70 -7.65
CA ASN A 79 8.43 -21.21 -6.68
C ASN A 79 8.38 -20.36 -5.42
N PHE A 80 7.29 -19.60 -5.27
CA PHE A 80 7.04 -18.75 -4.12
C PHE A 80 7.09 -19.48 -2.78
N TYR A 81 6.55 -20.70 -2.70
CA TYR A 81 6.50 -21.42 -1.44
C TYR A 81 7.90 -21.90 -1.01
N LYS A 82 8.78 -22.27 -1.95
CA LYS A 82 10.19 -22.58 -1.67
C LYS A 82 10.92 -21.34 -1.17
N PHE A 83 10.74 -20.21 -1.83
CA PHE A 83 11.27 -18.92 -1.41
C PHE A 83 10.78 -18.54 -0.01
N ARG A 84 9.45 -18.52 0.21
CA ARG A 84 8.86 -18.21 1.51
C ARG A 84 9.40 -19.10 2.61
N ASN A 85 9.44 -20.41 2.40
CA ASN A 85 9.92 -21.36 3.41
C ASN A 85 11.41 -21.19 3.72
N ARG A 86 12.19 -20.65 2.79
CA ARG A 86 13.61 -20.34 3.01
C ARG A 86 13.79 -19.11 3.89
N TYR A 87 13.01 -18.05 3.67
CA TYR A 87 13.23 -16.73 4.28
C TYR A 87 12.24 -16.35 5.37
N ALA A 88 11.09 -17.01 5.49
CA ALA A 88 10.08 -16.74 6.49
C ALA A 88 9.89 -17.89 7.47
N VAL A 89 9.58 -17.53 8.72
CA VAL A 89 9.12 -18.46 9.76
C VAL A 89 7.61 -18.35 9.82
N MET A 90 6.94 -19.47 9.52
CA MET A 90 5.48 -19.54 9.51
C MET A 90 4.95 -19.99 10.87
N GLY A 91 3.95 -19.30 11.41
CA GLY A 91 3.33 -19.59 12.70
C GLY A 91 1.88 -19.12 12.75
N GLY A 92 1.37 -18.90 13.96
CA GLY A 92 -0.02 -18.50 14.19
C GLY A 92 -1.03 -19.60 13.88
N PHE A 93 -2.31 -19.22 13.77
CA PHE A 93 -3.38 -20.16 13.49
C PHE A 93 -3.18 -20.83 12.12
N ASN A 94 -3.17 -22.16 12.09
CA ASN A 94 -2.92 -22.98 10.89
C ASN A 94 -1.58 -22.70 10.18
N ARG A 95 -0.60 -22.13 10.85
CA ARG A 95 0.71 -21.72 10.30
C ARG A 95 0.62 -20.85 9.04
N LYS A 96 -0.38 -19.97 8.99
CA LYS A 96 -0.61 -19.06 7.83
C LYS A 96 0.02 -17.69 8.01
N GLN A 97 0.48 -17.36 9.21
CA GLN A 97 1.08 -16.06 9.52
C GLN A 97 2.60 -16.12 9.50
N ILE A 98 3.24 -15.06 8.99
CA ILE A 98 4.67 -14.88 9.14
C ILE A 98 4.90 -14.33 10.55
N VAL A 99 5.61 -15.09 11.38
CA VAL A 99 5.94 -14.72 12.76
C VAL A 99 7.40 -14.32 12.92
N GLY A 100 8.20 -14.44 11.87
CA GLY A 100 9.61 -14.06 11.85
C GLY A 100 10.26 -14.33 10.50
N TYR A 101 11.53 -13.98 10.41
CA TYR A 101 12.34 -14.17 9.22
C TYR A 101 13.63 -14.92 9.56
N LYS A 102 14.22 -15.54 8.57
CA LYS A 102 15.50 -16.25 8.64
C LYS A 102 16.30 -16.00 7.37
N ASP A 103 17.63 -16.15 7.44
CA ASP A 103 18.55 -15.95 6.31
C ASP A 103 18.36 -14.59 5.59
N LEU A 104 18.08 -13.52 6.36
CA LEU A 104 17.90 -12.19 5.77
C LEU A 104 19.18 -11.69 5.10
N ASP A 105 20.35 -11.98 5.63
CA ASP A 105 21.62 -11.61 5.02
C ASP A 105 21.80 -12.27 3.65
N GLY A 106 21.40 -13.55 3.52
CA GLY A 106 21.39 -14.26 2.25
C GLY A 106 20.38 -13.66 1.26
N LEU A 107 19.22 -13.21 1.74
CA LEU A 107 18.24 -12.52 0.92
C LEU A 107 18.79 -11.19 0.41
N ILE A 108 19.32 -10.35 1.31
CA ILE A 108 19.90 -9.04 0.97
C ILE A 108 21.08 -9.18 0.00
N LYS A 109 21.95 -10.15 0.21
CA LYS A 109 23.07 -10.40 -0.71
C LYS A 109 22.60 -10.74 -2.12
N LYS A 110 21.54 -11.52 -2.25
CA LYS A 110 20.95 -11.85 -3.55
C LYS A 110 20.23 -10.65 -4.19
N ASP A 111 19.48 -9.89 -3.41
CA ASP A 111 18.84 -8.65 -3.84
C ASP A 111 19.89 -7.70 -4.42
N HIS A 112 20.93 -7.40 -3.67
CA HIS A 112 21.98 -6.48 -4.08
C HIS A 112 22.89 -7.01 -5.20
N SER A 113 22.76 -8.27 -5.64
CA SER A 113 23.58 -8.80 -6.74
C SER A 113 23.26 -8.13 -8.09
N ILE A 114 22.03 -7.63 -8.26
CA ILE A 114 21.57 -6.97 -9.49
C ILE A 114 20.83 -5.64 -9.22
N ALA A 115 20.65 -5.26 -7.93
CA ALA A 115 19.98 -4.02 -7.56
C ALA A 115 20.98 -2.89 -7.36
N PHE A 116 20.62 -1.71 -7.86
CA PHE A 116 21.27 -0.45 -7.54
C PHE A 116 20.38 0.34 -6.59
N ARG A 117 20.93 0.80 -5.48
CA ARG A 117 20.24 1.63 -4.50
C ARG A 117 21.02 2.90 -4.24
N ILE A 118 20.32 4.02 -4.27
CA ILE A 118 20.81 5.32 -3.84
C ILE A 118 19.77 6.01 -2.99
N THR A 119 20.15 6.62 -1.89
CA THR A 119 19.26 7.40 -1.04
C THR A 119 19.23 8.87 -1.49
N LYS A 120 18.16 9.60 -1.10
CA LYS A 120 18.06 11.05 -1.41
C LYS A 120 19.26 11.82 -0.89
N ASN A 121 19.72 11.50 0.33
CA ASN A 121 20.87 12.19 0.94
C ASN A 121 22.20 11.93 0.23
N GLU A 122 22.31 10.78 -0.46
CA GLU A 122 23.50 10.44 -1.26
C GLU A 122 23.44 11.04 -2.67
N ALA A 123 22.23 11.21 -3.21
CA ALA A 123 22.03 11.62 -4.59
C ALA A 123 21.96 13.14 -4.78
N ILE A 124 21.46 13.87 -3.79
CA ILE A 124 21.09 15.28 -3.92
C ILE A 124 21.45 16.01 -2.62
N ASP A 125 22.09 17.16 -2.76
CA ASP A 125 22.32 18.09 -1.66
C ASP A 125 21.02 18.90 -1.41
N LEU A 126 20.17 18.37 -0.55
CA LEU A 126 18.90 18.98 -0.17
C LEU A 126 19.01 19.60 1.22
N PRO A 127 18.35 20.74 1.46
CA PRO A 127 18.21 21.26 2.82
C PRO A 127 17.54 20.24 3.73
N GLU A 128 17.85 20.34 5.02
CA GLU A 128 17.28 19.44 6.04
C GLU A 128 15.75 19.52 6.04
N GLN A 129 15.08 18.36 6.07
CA GLN A 129 13.63 18.31 6.13
C GLN A 129 13.14 18.71 7.51
N THR A 130 12.28 19.71 7.59
CA THR A 130 11.57 20.09 8.80
C THR A 130 10.15 19.56 8.76
N PHE A 131 9.69 18.97 9.88
CA PHE A 131 8.34 18.48 10.04
C PHE A 131 7.59 19.34 11.06
N GLU A 132 6.49 19.96 10.62
CA GLU A 132 5.61 20.73 11.48
C GLU A 132 4.25 20.05 11.57
N THR A 133 3.70 19.97 12.79
CA THR A 133 2.35 19.46 13.03
C THR A 133 1.40 20.60 13.33
N ARG A 134 0.51 20.94 12.40
CA ARG A 134 -0.57 21.90 12.63
C ARG A 134 -1.81 21.20 13.18
N LYS A 135 -2.24 21.59 14.37
CA LYS A 135 -3.45 21.05 15.00
C LYS A 135 -4.65 21.85 14.54
N VAL A 136 -5.64 21.17 13.99
CA VAL A 136 -6.90 21.74 13.55
C VAL A 136 -8.00 21.32 14.51
N HIS A 137 -8.82 22.27 14.94
CA HIS A 137 -9.86 22.04 15.93
C HIS A 137 -11.25 22.08 15.27
N PHE A 138 -12.11 21.20 15.68
CA PHE A 138 -13.51 21.22 15.29
C PHE A 138 -14.26 22.38 15.95
N SER A 139 -15.26 22.93 15.26
CA SER A 139 -16.27 23.76 15.87
C SER A 139 -17.08 22.95 16.90
N LYS A 140 -17.79 23.63 17.79
CA LYS A 140 -18.63 22.95 18.81
C LYS A 140 -19.62 21.94 18.20
N LYS A 141 -20.26 22.31 17.10
CA LYS A 141 -21.22 21.42 16.38
C LYS A 141 -20.54 20.17 15.81
N GLU A 142 -19.39 20.33 15.19
CA GLU A 142 -18.60 19.21 14.62
C GLU A 142 -18.09 18.31 15.73
N GLN A 143 -17.63 18.87 16.84
CA GLN A 143 -17.18 18.12 18.00
C GLN A 143 -18.33 17.33 18.66
N GLU A 144 -19.53 17.91 18.74
CA GLU A 144 -20.71 17.21 19.23
C GLU A 144 -21.10 16.04 18.31
N LEU A 145 -21.05 16.25 16.99
CA LEU A 145 -21.30 15.19 16.01
C LEU A 145 -20.26 14.06 16.14
N TYR A 146 -18.98 14.40 16.23
CA TYR A 146 -17.91 13.44 16.46
C TYR A 146 -18.13 12.62 17.73
N ASN A 147 -18.45 13.29 18.83
CA ASN A 147 -18.68 12.65 20.13
C ASN A 147 -19.93 11.76 20.11
N ARG A 148 -20.97 12.12 19.33
CA ARG A 148 -22.15 11.30 19.15
C ARG A 148 -21.79 9.99 18.43
N ILE A 149 -21.17 10.07 17.26
CA ILE A 149 -20.74 8.89 16.50
C ILE A 149 -19.83 8.00 17.35
N LYS A 150 -18.90 8.60 18.11
CA LYS A 150 -18.01 7.90 19.02
C LYS A 150 -18.79 7.17 20.13
N ARG A 151 -19.73 7.83 20.82
CA ARG A 151 -20.55 7.23 21.89
C ARG A 151 -21.41 6.08 21.39
N ASP A 152 -22.09 6.26 20.25
CA ASP A 152 -22.93 5.22 19.66
C ASP A 152 -22.08 3.99 19.28
N SER A 153 -20.79 4.21 18.98
CA SER A 153 -19.84 3.12 18.75
C SER A 153 -19.47 2.37 20.02
N TYR A 154 -19.36 3.02 21.17
CA TYR A 154 -19.06 2.38 22.46
C TYR A 154 -20.31 1.75 23.09
N ALA A 155 -21.47 2.36 23.00
CA ALA A 155 -22.71 1.82 23.56
C ALA A 155 -23.09 0.45 22.99
N GLU A 156 -22.81 0.19 21.70
CA GLU A 156 -22.99 -1.12 21.11
C GLU A 156 -21.94 -2.14 21.58
N LEU A 157 -20.72 -1.71 21.93
CA LEU A 157 -19.68 -2.56 22.52
C LEU A 157 -20.08 -3.06 23.93
N ASP A 158 -20.70 -2.20 24.73
CA ASP A 158 -21.09 -2.52 26.11
C ASP A 158 -22.39 -3.34 26.21
N SER A 159 -23.26 -3.31 25.21
CA SER A 159 -24.56 -4.01 25.23
C SER A 159 -24.48 -5.52 25.02
N GLY A 160 -23.29 -6.13 24.87
CA GLY A 160 -23.09 -7.58 24.77
C GLY A 160 -23.62 -8.21 23.48
N GLY A 161 -24.04 -7.38 22.49
CA GLY A 161 -24.38 -7.85 21.15
C GLY A 161 -23.15 -8.39 20.42
N GLN A 162 -23.34 -9.37 19.55
CA GLN A 162 -22.26 -9.82 18.65
C GLN A 162 -21.85 -8.68 17.70
N ILE A 163 -20.83 -7.92 18.11
CA ILE A 163 -20.28 -6.88 17.26
C ILE A 163 -19.35 -7.55 16.24
N THR A 164 -19.76 -7.53 14.99
CA THR A 164 -18.89 -7.99 13.91
C THR A 164 -17.77 -6.98 13.70
N ALA A 165 -16.58 -7.47 13.32
CA ALA A 165 -15.44 -6.62 12.95
C ALA A 165 -15.83 -5.58 11.88
N THR A 166 -16.79 -5.88 11.03
CA THR A 166 -17.38 -5.02 10.00
C THR A 166 -18.04 -3.77 10.61
N THR A 167 -18.79 -3.91 11.70
CA THR A 167 -19.46 -2.79 12.38
C THR A 167 -18.46 -1.80 12.98
N VAL A 168 -17.39 -2.31 13.64
CA VAL A 168 -16.33 -1.48 14.20
C VAL A 168 -15.57 -0.74 13.10
N LEU A 169 -15.24 -1.45 12.02
CA LEU A 169 -14.54 -0.86 10.88
C LEU A 169 -15.36 0.26 10.23
N THR A 170 -16.66 0.04 10.02
CA THR A 170 -17.56 1.05 9.44
C THR A 170 -17.61 2.31 10.30
N LYS A 171 -17.64 2.18 11.61
CA LYS A 171 -17.66 3.33 12.54
C LYS A 171 -16.34 4.08 12.55
N LEU A 172 -15.21 3.38 12.54
CA LEU A 172 -13.90 4.01 12.40
C LEU A 172 -13.77 4.78 11.08
N LEU A 173 -14.26 4.22 9.98
CA LEU A 173 -14.31 4.89 8.69
C LEU A 173 -15.17 6.16 8.72
N ARG A 174 -16.32 6.15 9.42
CA ARG A 174 -17.15 7.34 9.58
C ARG A 174 -16.46 8.44 10.40
N LEU A 175 -15.80 8.08 11.49
CA LEU A 175 -14.98 9.04 12.25
C LEU A 175 -13.84 9.61 11.41
N GLN A 176 -13.20 8.78 10.60
CA GLN A 176 -12.17 9.22 9.67
C GLN A 176 -12.73 10.14 8.58
N GLN A 177 -13.89 9.82 7.99
CA GLN A 177 -14.57 10.68 7.03
C GLN A 177 -14.92 12.04 7.65
N LEU A 178 -15.49 12.07 8.85
CA LEU A 178 -15.81 13.31 9.57
C LEU A 178 -14.56 14.16 9.80
N THR A 179 -13.46 13.54 10.25
CA THR A 179 -12.19 14.27 10.40
C THR A 179 -11.58 14.71 9.07
N GLY A 180 -11.97 14.09 7.97
CA GLY A 180 -11.65 14.50 6.60
C GLY A 180 -12.56 15.62 6.06
N GLY A 181 -13.62 15.98 6.80
CA GLY A 181 -14.55 17.05 6.43
C GLY A 181 -15.81 16.60 5.67
N PHE A 182 -15.96 15.31 5.39
CA PHE A 182 -17.08 14.76 4.65
C PHE A 182 -17.70 13.56 5.36
N LEU A 183 -19.00 13.37 5.18
CA LEU A 183 -19.72 12.20 5.68
C LEU A 183 -20.64 11.64 4.58
N VAL A 184 -20.63 10.32 4.40
CA VAL A 184 -21.57 9.64 3.51
C VAL A 184 -22.69 9.07 4.37
N LYS A 185 -23.95 9.49 4.11
CA LYS A 185 -25.14 8.91 4.75
C LYS A 185 -25.48 7.58 4.10
N ASP A 186 -26.08 6.65 4.85
CA ASP A 186 -26.39 5.29 4.37
C ASP A 186 -27.34 5.29 3.16
N ASP A 187 -28.19 6.30 3.08
CA ASP A 187 -29.22 6.50 2.06
C ASP A 187 -28.80 7.49 0.94
N ALA A 188 -27.59 8.08 1.03
CA ALA A 188 -27.13 9.10 0.12
C ALA A 188 -26.03 8.59 -0.82
N SER A 189 -26.20 8.85 -2.10
CA SER A 189 -25.20 8.54 -3.14
C SER A 189 -24.01 9.51 -3.19
N LYS A 190 -24.11 10.65 -2.49
CA LYS A 190 -23.07 11.70 -2.51
C LYS A 190 -22.61 12.05 -1.09
N PRO A 191 -21.31 12.29 -0.90
CA PRO A 191 -20.78 12.76 0.38
C PRO A 191 -21.28 14.17 0.67
N GLU A 192 -21.66 14.42 1.93
CA GLU A 192 -22.03 15.73 2.46
C GLU A 192 -20.82 16.36 3.16
N GLN A 193 -20.52 17.62 2.86
CA GLN A 193 -19.48 18.35 3.56
C GLN A 193 -19.98 18.74 4.96
N VAL A 194 -19.28 18.30 5.99
CA VAL A 194 -19.63 18.51 7.40
C VAL A 194 -18.64 19.39 8.15
N SER A 195 -17.43 19.54 7.62
CA SER A 195 -16.39 20.40 8.18
C SER A 195 -15.51 21.00 7.08
N ARG A 196 -15.04 22.22 7.26
CA ARG A 196 -14.03 22.86 6.43
C ARG A 196 -12.71 23.05 7.16
N ALA A 197 -12.63 22.69 8.43
CA ALA A 197 -11.53 23.05 9.30
C ALA A 197 -10.14 22.67 8.75
N LYS A 198 -9.99 21.48 8.15
CA LYS A 198 -8.74 21.08 7.49
C LYS A 198 -8.50 21.79 6.17
N LEU A 199 -9.56 22.05 5.42
CA LEU A 199 -9.48 22.76 4.14
C LEU A 199 -9.06 24.21 4.34
N ASP A 200 -9.65 24.88 5.35
CA ASP A 200 -9.31 26.26 5.68
C ASP A 200 -7.86 26.35 6.18
N ALA A 201 -7.43 25.43 7.05
CA ALA A 201 -6.04 25.35 7.49
C ALA A 201 -5.04 25.05 6.33
N LEU A 202 -5.47 24.31 5.32
CA LEU A 202 -4.67 24.11 4.09
C LEU A 202 -4.59 25.39 3.26
N SER A 203 -5.71 26.12 3.14
CA SER A 203 -5.72 27.42 2.45
C SER A 203 -4.77 28.41 3.12
N ASP A 204 -4.81 28.51 4.45
CA ASP A 204 -3.90 29.37 5.22
C ASP A 204 -2.43 29.00 4.94
N ILE A 205 -2.11 27.69 4.90
CA ILE A 205 -0.74 27.24 4.56
C ILE A 205 -0.35 27.68 3.15
N ILE A 206 -1.24 27.54 2.17
CA ILE A 206 -0.95 27.93 0.78
C ILE A 206 -0.74 29.43 0.70
N GLU A 207 -1.57 30.23 1.37
CA GLU A 207 -1.43 31.69 1.40
C GLU A 207 -0.14 32.16 2.07
N ASP A 208 0.33 31.44 3.11
CA ASP A 208 1.59 31.75 3.82
C ASP A 208 2.86 31.47 2.95
N TYR A 209 2.77 30.58 1.94
CA TYR A 209 3.93 30.11 1.16
C TYR A 209 3.89 30.48 -0.34
N VAL A 210 2.84 31.15 -0.80
CA VAL A 210 2.70 31.65 -2.18
C VAL A 210 2.79 33.15 -2.23
#